data_ce6b60b372074afe6b9980fadf571926
#
_entry.id   ce6b60b372074afe6b9980fadf571926
#
_cell.length_a   1.000
_cell.length_b   1.000
_cell.length_c   1.000
_cell.angle_alpha   90.00
_cell.angle_beta   90.00
_cell.angle_gamma   90.00
#
_symmetry.space_group_name_H-M   'P 1'
#
loop_
_entity.id
_entity.type
_entity.pdbx_description
1 polymer ?
#
loop_
_entity_poly.entity_id
_entity_poly.type
_entity_poly.pdbx_seq_one_letter_code
_entity_poly.pdbx_strand_id
1 'polypeptide(L)'
;IKRKKILIGSLPKAIRQTKNKYLTNKILQRNRLPIIPSRIFKKISPKFLKNLEKRNWILKPIDGAGADEVFILNKATKKIIDVIEKKIRNRMFILQPYLAGQVMSLSAIFTKDDFIPLTCNKLIINPSKGSVHYQKIEVGGAEFLRNEMTRIVKKIHTAFGGLLGYVGIDFIKNRKNLVVLEINPRLTTSYVGLARSINFNPVEIILKQFDKNYQNMREVKKRKLTVKKVVINVSR
;
A
#
# COMPACT_ATOMS: atom_id res chain seq x y z
N ILE A 1 25.95 -24.58 16.73
CA ILE A 1 24.55 -24.49 17.22
C ILE A 1 23.79 -23.63 16.21
N LYS A 2 23.03 -24.26 15.30
CA LYS A 2 22.11 -23.55 14.38
C LYS A 2 20.99 -22.93 15.24
N ARG A 3 21.11 -21.66 15.60
CA ARG A 3 20.01 -20.91 16.21
C ARG A 3 18.87 -20.84 15.19
N LYS A 4 17.82 -21.61 15.41
CA LYS A 4 16.59 -21.52 14.60
C LYS A 4 15.91 -20.19 14.92
N LYS A 5 16.19 -19.18 14.10
CA LYS A 5 15.48 -17.88 14.18
C LYS A 5 14.14 -18.00 13.46
N ILE A 6 13.08 -17.49 14.07
CA ILE A 6 11.75 -17.43 13.45
C ILE A 6 11.65 -16.06 12.74
N LEU A 7 11.35 -16.09 11.44
CA LEU A 7 11.05 -14.87 10.69
C LEU A 7 9.59 -14.45 11.00
N ILE A 8 9.43 -13.31 11.66
CA ILE A 8 8.13 -12.73 11.94
C ILE A 8 7.77 -11.78 10.79
N GLY A 9 7.06 -12.29 9.79
CA GLY A 9 6.65 -11.50 8.63
C GLY A 9 6.42 -12.34 7.38
N SER A 10 6.17 -11.66 6.29
CA SER A 10 5.86 -12.26 5.00
C SER A 10 7.04 -13.04 4.42
N LEU A 11 6.74 -14.10 3.66
CA LEU A 11 7.74 -14.92 3.01
C LEU A 11 8.52 -14.13 1.93
N PRO A 12 9.80 -14.49 1.66
CA PRO A 12 10.63 -13.78 0.68
C PRO A 12 9.99 -13.64 -0.71
N LYS A 13 9.22 -14.65 -1.15
CA LYS A 13 8.49 -14.59 -2.42
C LYS A 13 7.46 -13.46 -2.42
N ALA A 14 6.64 -13.35 -1.38
CA ALA A 14 5.63 -12.30 -1.27
C ALA A 14 6.27 -10.91 -1.17
N ILE A 15 7.37 -10.78 -0.42
CA ILE A 15 8.13 -9.53 -0.32
C ILE A 15 8.67 -9.11 -1.70
N ARG A 16 9.29 -10.02 -2.46
CA ARG A 16 9.77 -9.72 -3.82
C ARG A 16 8.65 -9.29 -4.76
N GLN A 17 7.48 -9.95 -4.68
CA GLN A 17 6.33 -9.63 -5.51
C GLN A 17 5.75 -8.25 -5.19
N THR A 18 5.64 -7.89 -3.92
CA THR A 18 5.05 -6.63 -3.47
C THR A 18 6.03 -5.45 -3.52
N LYS A 19 7.34 -5.69 -3.36
CA LYS A 19 8.38 -4.67 -3.52
C LYS A 19 8.39 -4.08 -4.94
N ASN A 20 8.16 -4.90 -5.95
CA ASN A 20 8.14 -4.49 -7.35
C ASN A 20 6.71 -4.07 -7.76
N LYS A 21 6.46 -2.76 -7.85
CA LYS A 21 5.15 -2.18 -8.16
C LYS A 21 4.57 -2.64 -9.50
N TYR A 22 5.43 -2.88 -10.51
CA TYR A 22 4.98 -3.40 -11.79
C TYR A 22 4.52 -4.86 -11.69
N LEU A 23 5.29 -5.70 -10.98
CA LEU A 23 4.94 -7.09 -10.75
C LEU A 23 3.67 -7.21 -9.89
N THR A 24 3.57 -6.42 -8.81
CA THR A 24 2.35 -6.30 -8.00
C THR A 24 1.14 -6.00 -8.88
N ASN A 25 1.25 -4.98 -9.73
CA ASN A 25 0.16 -4.57 -10.61
C ASN A 25 -0.24 -5.69 -11.59
N LYS A 26 0.73 -6.44 -12.15
CA LYS A 26 0.47 -7.57 -13.02
C LYS A 26 -0.24 -8.73 -12.30
N ILE A 27 0.15 -9.03 -11.07
CA ILE A 27 -0.50 -10.08 -10.26
C ILE A 27 -1.95 -9.67 -9.95
N LEU A 28 -2.15 -8.43 -9.50
CA LEU A 28 -3.49 -7.90 -9.20
C LEU A 28 -4.39 -7.93 -10.45
N GLN A 29 -3.86 -7.53 -11.62
CA GLN A 29 -4.57 -7.55 -12.90
C GLN A 29 -5.02 -8.95 -13.30
N ARG A 30 -4.12 -9.94 -13.21
CA ARG A 30 -4.42 -11.35 -13.51
C ARG A 30 -5.53 -11.91 -12.62
N ASN A 31 -5.63 -11.41 -11.40
CA ASN A 31 -6.67 -11.79 -10.43
C ASN A 31 -7.92 -10.88 -10.48
N ARG A 32 -8.06 -10.07 -11.53
CA ARG A 32 -9.22 -9.18 -11.77
C ARG A 32 -9.51 -8.25 -10.58
N LEU A 33 -8.43 -7.79 -9.91
CA LEU A 33 -8.52 -6.81 -8.84
C LEU A 33 -8.53 -5.38 -9.42
N PRO A 34 -9.21 -4.43 -8.77
CA PRO A 34 -9.26 -3.05 -9.22
C PRO A 34 -7.88 -2.39 -9.05
N ILE A 35 -7.28 -1.99 -10.18
CA ILE A 35 -5.94 -1.40 -10.23
C ILE A 35 -5.91 -0.16 -11.13
N ILE A 36 -4.85 0.64 -10.99
CA ILE A 36 -4.46 1.62 -12.02
C ILE A 36 -3.46 0.92 -12.94
N PRO A 37 -3.76 0.76 -14.24
CA PRO A 37 -2.83 0.11 -15.17
C PRO A 37 -1.47 0.80 -15.17
N SER A 38 -0.39 0.02 -15.13
CA SER A 38 0.97 0.53 -15.12
C SER A 38 1.78 0.00 -16.30
N ARG A 39 2.75 0.80 -16.76
CA ARG A 39 3.75 0.39 -17.73
C ARG A 39 5.14 0.80 -17.26
N ILE A 40 6.16 0.03 -17.65
CA ILE A 40 7.55 0.42 -17.42
C ILE A 40 7.85 1.67 -18.23
N PHE A 41 8.44 2.66 -17.57
CA PHE A 41 8.87 3.90 -18.20
C PHE A 41 10.36 3.83 -18.51
N LYS A 42 10.73 3.91 -19.80
CA LYS A 42 12.10 3.73 -20.26
C LYS A 42 12.77 5.04 -20.67
N LYS A 43 12.00 5.92 -21.31
CA LYS A 43 12.52 7.21 -21.84
C LYS A 43 11.40 8.21 -22.08
N ILE A 44 11.78 9.47 -22.06
CA ILE A 44 10.94 10.56 -22.56
C ILE A 44 10.99 10.56 -24.08
N SER A 45 9.85 10.67 -24.72
CA SER A 45 9.74 10.73 -26.18
C SER A 45 8.77 11.87 -26.58
N PRO A 46 8.87 12.40 -27.82
CA PRO A 46 7.92 13.41 -28.30
C PRO A 46 6.46 12.97 -28.17
N LYS A 47 6.17 11.69 -28.44
CA LYS A 47 4.85 11.08 -28.26
C LYS A 47 4.41 11.10 -26.78
N PHE A 48 5.33 10.88 -25.86
CA PHE A 48 5.03 10.96 -24.43
C PHE A 48 4.70 12.40 -24.01
N LEU A 49 5.47 13.39 -24.47
CA LEU A 49 5.23 14.80 -24.18
C LEU A 49 3.85 15.25 -24.66
N LYS A 50 3.45 14.90 -25.90
CA LYS A 50 2.09 15.15 -26.41
C LYS A 50 1.00 14.50 -25.55
N ASN A 51 1.26 13.34 -24.95
CA ASN A 51 0.31 12.67 -24.06
C ASN A 51 0.16 13.38 -22.70
N LEU A 52 1.19 14.11 -22.23
CA LEU A 52 1.11 14.91 -21.01
C LEU A 52 0.12 16.08 -21.14
N GLU A 53 -0.07 16.60 -22.35
CA GLU A 53 -1.05 17.67 -22.62
C GLU A 53 -2.50 17.18 -22.49
N LYS A 54 -2.73 15.90 -22.72
CA LYS A 54 -4.08 15.31 -22.74
C LYS A 54 -4.57 14.85 -21.38
N ARG A 55 -3.67 14.42 -20.49
CA ARG A 55 -4.00 13.93 -19.15
C ARG A 55 -2.79 13.92 -18.22
N ASN A 56 -3.07 13.96 -16.92
CA ASN A 56 -2.04 13.85 -15.90
C ASN A 56 -1.57 12.40 -15.71
N TRP A 57 -0.30 12.24 -15.34
CA TRP A 57 0.35 10.97 -15.10
C TRP A 57 1.06 10.96 -13.76
N ILE A 58 1.24 9.76 -13.20
CA ILE A 58 2.14 9.48 -12.09
C ILE A 58 3.34 8.72 -12.60
N LEU A 59 4.52 9.23 -12.30
CA LEU A 59 5.79 8.52 -12.49
C LEU A 59 6.36 8.20 -11.11
N LYS A 60 6.67 6.94 -10.85
CA LYS A 60 7.23 6.49 -9.57
C LYS A 60 8.22 5.35 -9.76
N PRO A 61 9.24 5.21 -8.87
CA PRO A 61 10.17 4.09 -8.93
C PRO A 61 9.45 2.75 -8.89
N ILE A 62 9.99 1.76 -9.60
CA ILE A 62 9.41 0.41 -9.62
C ILE A 62 9.50 -0.26 -8.25
N ASP A 63 10.49 0.09 -7.45
CA ASP A 63 10.73 -0.38 -6.08
C ASP A 63 10.87 0.79 -5.11
N GLY A 64 10.95 0.51 -3.81
CA GLY A 64 11.04 1.51 -2.75
C GLY A 64 9.77 1.63 -1.93
N ALA A 65 9.84 2.38 -0.85
CA ALA A 65 8.77 2.59 0.12
C ALA A 65 8.52 4.09 0.33
N GLY A 66 7.30 4.41 0.77
CA GLY A 66 6.88 5.80 0.96
C GLY A 66 6.54 6.50 -0.35
N ALA A 67 6.25 7.78 -0.27
CA ALA A 67 5.94 8.63 -1.42
C ALA A 67 7.20 9.29 -2.03
N ASP A 68 8.39 8.85 -1.62
CA ASP A 68 9.64 9.41 -2.13
C ASP A 68 9.77 9.16 -3.64
N GLU A 69 10.17 10.20 -4.37
CA GLU A 69 10.34 10.18 -5.83
C GLU A 69 9.06 9.88 -6.64
N VAL A 70 7.89 10.17 -6.09
CA VAL A 70 6.63 10.15 -6.84
C VAL A 70 6.43 11.50 -7.53
N PHE A 71 6.40 11.52 -8.86
CA PHE A 71 6.21 12.73 -9.66
C PHE A 71 4.80 12.74 -10.25
N ILE A 72 4.10 13.84 -10.01
CA ILE A 72 2.83 14.14 -10.69
C ILE A 72 3.18 14.94 -11.94
N LEU A 73 2.96 14.35 -13.09
CA LEU A 73 3.24 14.94 -14.40
C LEU A 73 1.95 15.58 -14.95
N ASN A 74 1.81 16.87 -14.69
CA ASN A 74 0.80 17.73 -15.25
C ASN A 74 1.53 18.91 -15.91
N LYS A 75 1.45 19.08 -17.23
CA LYS A 75 2.15 20.15 -17.93
C LYS A 75 3.63 20.25 -17.53
N ALA A 76 4.38 19.15 -17.71
CA ALA A 76 5.76 19.07 -17.26
C ALA A 76 6.62 20.15 -17.90
N THR A 77 7.23 20.99 -17.07
CA THR A 77 8.20 21.98 -17.48
C THR A 77 9.52 21.30 -17.90
N LYS A 78 10.36 21.97 -18.71
CA LYS A 78 11.68 21.47 -19.10
C LYS A 78 12.50 21.05 -17.87
N LYS A 79 12.47 21.83 -16.79
CA LYS A 79 13.17 21.52 -15.53
C LYS A 79 12.73 20.16 -14.92
N ILE A 80 11.44 19.85 -14.93
CA ILE A 80 10.92 18.56 -14.42
C ILE A 80 11.37 17.42 -15.34
N ILE A 81 11.37 17.65 -16.65
CA ILE A 81 11.82 16.67 -17.64
C ILE A 81 13.29 16.31 -17.42
N ASP A 82 14.16 17.30 -17.29
CA ASP A 82 15.60 17.11 -17.06
C ASP A 82 15.88 16.34 -15.76
N VAL A 83 15.14 16.62 -14.68
CA VAL A 83 15.24 15.86 -13.40
C VAL A 83 14.84 14.41 -13.59
N ILE A 84 13.75 14.17 -14.31
CA ILE A 84 13.26 12.80 -14.58
C ILE A 84 14.27 12.04 -15.45
N GLU A 85 14.82 12.65 -16.49
CA GLU A 85 15.81 12.01 -17.38
C GLU A 85 17.06 11.58 -16.63
N LYS A 86 17.56 12.40 -15.71
CA LYS A 86 18.69 12.04 -14.83
C LYS A 86 18.36 10.82 -13.95
N LYS A 87 17.15 10.78 -13.37
CA LYS A 87 16.73 9.71 -12.46
C LYS A 87 16.46 8.38 -13.15
N ILE A 88 15.85 8.38 -14.34
CA ILE A 88 15.54 7.14 -15.07
C ILE A 88 16.78 6.43 -15.63
N ARG A 89 17.93 7.12 -15.77
CA ARG A 89 19.19 6.50 -16.18
C ARG A 89 19.69 5.47 -15.15
N ASN A 90 19.45 5.73 -13.88
CA ASN A 90 20.01 4.95 -12.77
C ASN A 90 18.98 4.06 -12.06
N ARG A 91 17.67 4.17 -12.42
CA ARG A 91 16.60 3.45 -11.74
C ARG A 91 15.40 3.23 -12.65
N MET A 92 14.76 2.09 -12.51
CA MET A 92 13.53 1.79 -13.25
C MET A 92 12.32 2.46 -12.64
N PHE A 93 11.46 3.02 -13.49
CA PHE A 93 10.21 3.68 -13.13
C PHE A 93 9.01 3.01 -13.78
N ILE A 94 7.86 3.18 -13.15
CA ILE A 94 6.57 2.87 -13.75
C ILE A 94 5.78 4.15 -13.98
N LEU A 95 5.00 4.15 -15.05
CA LEU A 95 4.08 5.21 -15.43
C LEU A 95 2.65 4.72 -15.28
N GLN A 96 1.81 5.52 -14.62
CA GLN A 96 0.40 5.26 -14.40
C GLN A 96 -0.41 6.52 -14.73
N PRO A 97 -1.66 6.41 -15.25
CA PRO A 97 -2.57 7.54 -15.28
C PRO A 97 -2.77 8.11 -13.86
N TYR A 98 -2.81 9.43 -13.73
CA TYR A 98 -3.19 10.05 -12.47
C TYR A 98 -4.68 9.76 -12.21
N LEU A 99 -4.97 9.24 -11.04
CA LEU A 99 -6.33 9.04 -10.57
C LEU A 99 -6.59 9.97 -9.40
N ALA A 100 -7.48 10.95 -9.60
CA ALA A 100 -7.91 11.82 -8.51
C ALA A 100 -8.78 11.06 -7.52
N GLY A 101 -8.51 11.21 -6.23
CA GLY A 101 -9.28 10.55 -5.18
C GLY A 101 -8.64 10.70 -3.81
N GLN A 102 -9.34 10.23 -2.80
CA GLN A 102 -8.84 10.18 -1.43
C GLN A 102 -7.99 8.93 -1.22
N VAL A 103 -6.77 9.12 -0.74
CA VAL A 103 -5.91 7.99 -0.35
C VAL A 103 -6.40 7.41 0.96
N MET A 104 -6.55 6.10 0.98
CA MET A 104 -7.03 5.28 2.08
C MET A 104 -6.08 4.12 2.30
N SER A 105 -6.13 3.47 3.46
CA SER A 105 -5.44 2.20 3.65
C SER A 105 -6.23 1.26 4.55
N LEU A 106 -5.93 -0.03 4.43
CA LEU A 106 -6.39 -1.05 5.38
C LEU A 106 -5.15 -1.65 6.06
N SER A 107 -5.16 -1.63 7.39
CA SER A 107 -4.19 -2.34 8.23
C SER A 107 -4.74 -3.72 8.57
N ALA A 108 -3.97 -4.78 8.33
CA ALA A 108 -4.40 -6.15 8.60
C ALA A 108 -3.26 -7.02 9.12
N ILE A 109 -3.62 -8.10 9.80
CA ILE A 109 -2.71 -9.21 10.12
C ILE A 109 -3.05 -10.37 9.21
N PHE A 110 -2.09 -10.79 8.41
CA PHE A 110 -2.20 -11.94 7.51
C PHE A 110 -1.66 -13.19 8.16
N THR A 111 -2.36 -14.28 7.97
CA THR A 111 -1.95 -15.63 8.37
C THR A 111 -1.82 -16.51 7.13
N LYS A 112 -1.41 -17.77 7.30
CA LYS A 112 -1.32 -18.71 6.17
C LYS A 112 -2.68 -18.90 5.47
N ASP A 113 -3.74 -18.99 6.22
CA ASP A 113 -5.06 -19.41 5.69
C ASP A 113 -6.07 -18.27 5.61
N ASP A 114 -5.80 -17.12 6.26
CA ASP A 114 -6.77 -16.03 6.34
C ASP A 114 -6.10 -14.70 6.74
N PHE A 115 -6.90 -13.66 6.99
CA PHE A 115 -6.43 -12.37 7.50
C PHE A 115 -7.44 -11.75 8.47
N ILE A 116 -6.96 -10.84 9.31
CA ILE A 116 -7.78 -10.07 10.27
C ILE A 116 -7.66 -8.58 9.89
N PRO A 117 -8.73 -7.95 9.37
CA PRO A 117 -8.74 -6.52 9.12
C PRO A 117 -8.79 -5.76 10.45
N LEU A 118 -7.79 -4.91 10.70
CA LEU A 118 -7.66 -4.14 11.95
C LEU A 118 -8.36 -2.78 11.84
N THR A 119 -7.84 -1.89 10.98
CA THR A 119 -8.39 -0.53 10.80
C THR A 119 -8.40 -0.13 9.34
N CYS A 120 -9.45 0.63 8.95
CA CYS A 120 -9.51 1.34 7.69
C CYS A 120 -9.16 2.81 7.94
N ASN A 121 -8.12 3.30 7.26
CA ASN A 121 -7.50 4.59 7.56
C ASN A 121 -7.69 5.56 6.41
N LYS A 122 -7.73 6.85 6.72
CA LYS A 122 -7.71 7.94 5.75
C LYS A 122 -6.37 8.64 5.81
N LEU A 123 -5.71 8.78 4.67
CA LEU A 123 -4.41 9.40 4.54
C LEU A 123 -4.55 10.78 3.91
N ILE A 124 -4.18 11.81 4.66
CA ILE A 124 -4.20 13.19 4.16
C ILE A 124 -2.83 13.49 3.58
N ILE A 125 -2.81 13.76 2.28
CA ILE A 125 -1.60 14.08 1.54
C ILE A 125 -1.59 15.56 1.17
N ASN A 126 -0.42 16.16 1.21
CA ASN A 126 -0.18 17.50 0.69
C ASN A 126 0.66 17.38 -0.59
N PRO A 127 0.12 17.68 -1.77
CA PRO A 127 0.88 17.70 -3.01
C PRO A 127 1.69 19.00 -3.07
N SER A 128 2.87 19.04 -2.50
CA SER A 128 3.76 20.21 -2.59
C SER A 128 4.87 19.97 -3.60
N LYS A 129 5.11 20.97 -4.48
CA LYS A 129 6.23 21.00 -5.46
C LYS A 129 6.37 19.74 -6.33
N GLY A 130 5.24 19.11 -6.72
CA GLY A 130 5.25 17.93 -7.60
C GLY A 130 5.60 16.60 -6.91
N SER A 131 5.79 16.59 -5.60
CA SER A 131 5.95 15.38 -4.77
C SER A 131 4.76 15.18 -3.84
N VAL A 132 4.60 13.95 -3.36
CA VAL A 132 3.49 13.56 -2.48
C VAL A 132 4.04 13.36 -1.06
N HIS A 133 3.54 14.12 -0.09
CA HIS A 133 3.89 13.96 1.31
C HIS A 133 2.66 13.68 2.16
N TYR A 134 2.78 12.75 3.10
CA TYR A 134 1.76 12.52 4.10
C TYR A 134 1.81 13.63 5.14
N GLN A 135 0.69 14.31 5.34
CA GLN A 135 0.53 15.36 6.36
C GLN A 135 -0.08 14.79 7.64
N LYS A 136 -1.08 13.94 7.48
CA LYS A 136 -1.86 13.39 8.59
C LYS A 136 -2.43 12.03 8.23
N ILE A 137 -2.57 11.14 9.21
CA ILE A 137 -3.25 9.86 9.07
C ILE A 137 -4.36 9.78 10.12
N GLU A 138 -5.57 9.52 9.66
CA GLU A 138 -6.71 9.21 10.52
C GLU A 138 -6.86 7.69 10.58
N VAL A 139 -6.28 7.07 11.59
CA VAL A 139 -6.41 5.62 11.86
C VAL A 139 -7.84 5.35 12.28
N GLY A 140 -8.53 4.42 11.62
CA GLY A 140 -9.97 4.20 11.79
C GLY A 140 -10.85 5.28 11.14
N GLY A 141 -10.27 6.20 10.34
CA GLY A 141 -11.01 7.30 9.70
C GLY A 141 -11.77 6.90 8.43
N ALA A 142 -11.68 5.64 7.99
CA ALA A 142 -12.34 5.12 6.79
C ALA A 142 -13.13 3.83 7.02
N GLU A 143 -13.64 3.62 8.25
CA GLU A 143 -14.38 2.41 8.63
C GLU A 143 -15.65 2.18 7.81
N PHE A 144 -16.23 3.22 7.25
CA PHE A 144 -17.37 3.13 6.32
C PHE A 144 -17.04 2.36 5.03
N LEU A 145 -15.76 2.15 4.70
CA LEU A 145 -15.31 1.34 3.56
C LEU A 145 -14.86 -0.08 3.97
N ARG A 146 -14.97 -0.47 5.25
CA ARG A 146 -14.47 -1.75 5.75
C ARG A 146 -14.91 -2.93 4.91
N ASN A 147 -16.18 -3.05 4.60
CA ASN A 147 -16.71 -4.18 3.83
C ASN A 147 -16.15 -4.22 2.40
N GLU A 148 -16.03 -3.06 1.74
CA GLU A 148 -15.48 -2.95 0.38
C GLU A 148 -14.00 -3.31 0.37
N MET A 149 -13.20 -2.74 1.28
CA MET A 149 -11.78 -3.02 1.42
C MET A 149 -11.51 -4.49 1.77
N THR A 150 -12.25 -5.05 2.74
CA THR A 150 -12.09 -6.44 3.16
C THR A 150 -12.34 -7.42 2.03
N ARG A 151 -13.34 -7.19 1.18
CA ARG A 151 -13.58 -8.01 -0.02
C ARG A 151 -12.41 -7.99 -1.00
N ILE A 152 -11.79 -6.83 -1.22
CA ILE A 152 -10.61 -6.72 -2.07
C ILE A 152 -9.41 -7.43 -1.43
N VAL A 153 -9.20 -7.23 -0.13
CA VAL A 153 -8.07 -7.83 0.62
C VAL A 153 -8.17 -9.35 0.66
N LYS A 154 -9.37 -9.92 0.73
CA LYS A 154 -9.58 -11.37 0.62
C LYS A 154 -9.01 -11.93 -0.70
N LYS A 155 -9.25 -11.25 -1.82
CA LYS A 155 -8.68 -11.62 -3.11
C LYS A 155 -7.17 -11.41 -3.17
N ILE A 156 -6.64 -10.37 -2.50
CA ILE A 156 -5.19 -10.14 -2.38
C ILE A 156 -4.53 -11.28 -1.61
N HIS A 157 -5.13 -11.73 -0.49
CA HIS A 157 -4.64 -12.86 0.29
C HIS A 157 -4.48 -14.11 -0.57
N THR A 158 -5.48 -14.43 -1.41
CA THR A 158 -5.41 -15.56 -2.35
C THR A 158 -4.36 -15.36 -3.44
N ALA A 159 -4.23 -14.13 -3.98
CA ALA A 159 -3.32 -13.83 -5.10
C ALA A 159 -1.83 -13.79 -4.70
N PHE A 160 -1.52 -13.44 -3.45
CA PHE A 160 -0.17 -13.30 -2.92
C PHE A 160 0.10 -14.33 -1.81
N GLY A 161 0.27 -15.57 -2.16
CA GLY A 161 0.62 -16.61 -1.19
C GLY A 161 1.90 -16.25 -0.43
N GLY A 162 1.83 -16.34 0.92
CA GLY A 162 2.96 -16.04 1.79
C GLY A 162 3.02 -14.60 2.34
N LEU A 163 1.95 -13.82 2.20
CA LEU A 163 1.75 -12.64 3.02
C LEU A 163 1.46 -13.10 4.45
N LEU A 164 2.28 -12.68 5.41
CA LEU A 164 2.19 -13.06 6.83
C LEU A 164 2.51 -11.86 7.72
N GLY A 165 1.95 -11.86 8.93
CA GLY A 165 2.14 -10.77 9.89
C GLY A 165 1.39 -9.52 9.49
N TYR A 166 1.88 -8.37 9.90
CA TYR A 166 1.25 -7.11 9.56
C TYR A 166 1.46 -6.75 8.09
N VAL A 167 0.38 -6.36 7.43
CA VAL A 167 0.36 -5.87 6.05
C VAL A 167 -0.51 -4.63 5.97
N GLY A 168 0.03 -3.56 5.43
CA GLY A 168 -0.72 -2.38 5.04
C GLY A 168 -1.06 -2.43 3.54
N ILE A 169 -2.31 -2.16 3.18
CA ILE A 169 -2.74 -2.09 1.78
C ILE A 169 -3.28 -0.71 1.52
N ASP A 170 -2.67 0.00 0.57
CA ASP A 170 -3.06 1.34 0.20
C ASP A 170 -4.03 1.33 -0.98
N PHE A 171 -5.02 2.21 -0.91
CA PHE A 171 -6.08 2.37 -1.89
C PHE A 171 -6.23 3.84 -2.29
N ILE A 172 -6.86 4.06 -3.44
CA ILE A 172 -7.43 5.35 -3.79
C ILE A 172 -8.94 5.20 -4.00
N LYS A 173 -9.72 6.02 -3.32
CA LYS A 173 -11.18 6.09 -3.44
C LYS A 173 -11.56 7.32 -4.23
N ASN A 174 -12.22 7.14 -5.35
CA ASN A 174 -12.93 8.19 -6.05
C ASN A 174 -14.44 7.94 -5.96
N ARG A 175 -15.24 8.76 -6.65
CA ARG A 175 -16.72 8.65 -6.62
C ARG A 175 -17.22 7.26 -7.02
N LYS A 176 -16.55 6.58 -7.96
CA LYS A 176 -17.01 5.32 -8.57
C LYS A 176 -16.29 4.09 -8.03
N ASN A 177 -14.99 4.18 -7.77
CA ASN A 177 -14.12 3.02 -7.57
C ASN A 177 -13.27 3.13 -6.32
N LEU A 178 -12.96 1.97 -5.74
CA LEU A 178 -11.89 1.76 -4.77
C LEU A 178 -10.81 0.92 -5.45
N VAL A 179 -9.61 1.48 -5.63
CA VAL A 179 -8.53 0.91 -6.43
C VAL A 179 -7.31 0.66 -5.57
N VAL A 180 -6.67 -0.50 -5.72
CA VAL A 180 -5.44 -0.85 -5.01
C VAL A 180 -4.26 -0.06 -5.57
N LEU A 181 -3.50 0.62 -4.70
CA LEU A 181 -2.29 1.36 -5.05
C LEU A 181 -1.03 0.57 -4.76
N GLU A 182 -0.92 -0.01 -3.56
CA GLU A 182 0.28 -0.68 -3.06
C GLU A 182 -0.05 -1.69 -1.97
N ILE A 183 0.79 -2.73 -1.85
CA ILE A 183 0.75 -3.72 -0.78
C ILE A 183 2.08 -3.63 -0.03
N ASN A 184 2.02 -3.33 1.26
CA ASN A 184 3.16 -3.09 2.13
C ASN A 184 3.24 -4.21 3.20
N PRO A 185 3.99 -5.31 2.98
CA PRO A 185 4.12 -6.40 3.94
C PRO A 185 5.14 -6.05 5.05
N ARG A 186 4.87 -4.98 5.75
CA ARG A 186 5.67 -4.40 6.84
C ARG A 186 4.83 -3.42 7.64
N LEU A 187 5.31 -3.03 8.82
CA LEU A 187 4.70 -1.94 9.57
C LEU A 187 4.65 -0.66 8.72
N THR A 188 3.51 0.02 8.73
CA THR A 188 3.27 1.30 8.05
C THR A 188 3.08 2.41 9.08
N THR A 189 3.06 3.68 8.67
CA THR A 189 2.86 4.80 9.59
C THR A 189 1.53 4.71 10.35
N SER A 190 0.50 4.10 9.76
CA SER A 190 -0.79 3.86 10.44
C SER A 190 -0.66 2.97 11.68
N TYR A 191 0.40 2.13 11.74
CA TYR A 191 0.65 1.24 12.88
C TYR A 191 0.87 2.02 14.19
N VAL A 192 1.47 3.22 14.12
CA VAL A 192 1.75 4.07 15.30
C VAL A 192 0.47 4.40 16.08
N GLY A 193 -0.66 4.58 15.39
CA GLY A 193 -1.94 4.86 16.04
C GLY A 193 -2.78 3.62 16.36
N LEU A 194 -2.34 2.45 15.91
CA LEU A 194 -3.17 1.25 15.92
C LEU A 194 -3.55 0.81 17.34
N ALA A 195 -2.58 0.73 18.26
CA ALA A 195 -2.81 0.31 19.64
C ALA A 195 -3.77 1.25 20.41
N ARG A 196 -3.84 2.53 19.99
CA ARG A 196 -4.80 3.51 20.57
C ARG A 196 -6.16 3.45 19.87
N SER A 197 -6.21 2.94 18.66
CA SER A 197 -7.44 2.88 17.84
C SER A 197 -8.27 1.64 18.11
N ILE A 198 -7.63 0.50 18.37
CA ILE A 198 -8.31 -0.78 18.59
C ILE A 198 -8.25 -1.22 20.05
N ASN A 199 -9.16 -2.10 20.44
CA ASN A 199 -9.34 -2.56 21.83
C ASN A 199 -8.46 -3.77 22.22
N PHE A 200 -7.39 -4.05 21.46
CA PHE A 200 -6.42 -5.11 21.79
C PHE A 200 -5.02 -4.79 21.24
N ASN A 201 -4.01 -5.52 21.75
CA ASN A 201 -2.64 -5.35 21.27
C ASN A 201 -2.39 -6.13 19.97
N PRO A 202 -2.13 -5.46 18.83
CA PRO A 202 -1.87 -6.16 17.57
C PRO A 202 -0.60 -7.01 17.59
N VAL A 203 0.41 -6.66 18.42
CA VAL A 203 1.65 -7.42 18.55
C VAL A 203 1.38 -8.81 19.12
N GLU A 204 0.46 -8.93 20.09
CA GLU A 204 0.07 -10.23 20.66
C GLU A 204 -0.43 -11.18 19.55
N ILE A 205 -1.27 -10.69 18.65
CA ILE A 205 -1.80 -11.49 17.54
C ILE A 205 -0.69 -11.87 16.55
N ILE A 206 0.21 -10.92 16.24
CA ILE A 206 1.32 -11.17 15.34
C ILE A 206 2.23 -12.26 15.93
N LEU A 207 2.59 -12.18 17.20
CA LEU A 207 3.46 -13.16 17.84
C LEU A 207 2.80 -14.54 17.94
N LYS A 208 1.53 -14.59 18.35
CA LYS A 208 0.78 -15.83 18.48
C LYS A 208 0.70 -16.65 17.18
N GLN A 209 0.63 -16.00 16.01
CA GLN A 209 0.60 -16.74 14.74
C GLN A 209 1.91 -17.48 14.41
N PHE A 210 3.02 -17.09 15.03
CA PHE A 210 4.34 -17.72 14.88
C PHE A 210 4.67 -18.69 16.02
N ASP A 211 3.82 -18.78 17.04
CA ASP A 211 3.93 -19.75 18.11
C ASP A 211 3.35 -21.10 17.64
N LYS A 212 4.17 -22.14 17.69
CA LYS A 212 3.76 -23.50 17.31
C LYS A 212 2.63 -24.06 18.17
N ASN A 213 2.53 -23.60 19.42
CA ASN A 213 1.50 -24.02 20.38
C ASN A 213 0.17 -23.29 20.18
N TYR A 214 0.15 -22.22 19.37
CA TYR A 214 -1.03 -21.42 19.15
C TYR A 214 -1.75 -21.84 17.85
N GLN A 215 -2.69 -22.78 17.98
CA GLN A 215 -3.41 -23.32 16.83
C GLN A 215 -4.71 -22.58 16.47
N ASN A 216 -5.15 -21.60 17.27
CA ASN A 216 -6.53 -21.12 17.13
C ASN A 216 -6.68 -19.60 16.86
N MET A 217 -6.41 -19.20 15.61
CA MET A 217 -6.75 -17.85 15.13
C MET A 217 -8.27 -17.58 15.11
N ARG A 218 -9.11 -18.65 15.23
CA ARG A 218 -10.57 -18.50 15.31
C ARG A 218 -11.01 -17.75 16.55
N GLU A 219 -10.29 -17.89 17.68
CA GLU A 219 -10.59 -17.14 18.91
C GLU A 219 -10.33 -15.64 18.79
N VAL A 220 -9.26 -15.26 18.07
CA VAL A 220 -8.99 -13.85 17.82
C VAL A 220 -10.08 -13.21 16.96
N LYS A 221 -10.62 -13.96 15.98
CA LYS A 221 -11.73 -13.50 15.14
C LYS A 221 -13.06 -13.36 15.87
N LYS A 222 -13.27 -14.16 16.93
CA LYS A 222 -14.47 -14.05 17.79
C LYS A 222 -14.46 -12.81 18.67
N ARG A 223 -13.28 -12.21 18.91
CA ARG A 223 -13.19 -10.96 19.66
C ARG A 223 -13.87 -9.84 18.87
N LYS A 224 -14.85 -9.20 19.47
CA LYS A 224 -15.51 -8.04 18.87
C LYS A 224 -14.48 -6.91 18.76
N LEU A 225 -14.03 -6.63 17.54
CA LEU A 225 -13.13 -5.51 17.25
C LEU A 225 -13.93 -4.21 17.33
N THR A 226 -13.53 -3.32 18.24
CA THR A 226 -14.02 -1.94 18.27
C THR A 226 -12.90 -1.03 17.78
N VAL A 227 -13.26 -0.05 16.95
CA VAL A 227 -12.31 0.89 16.35
C VAL A 227 -12.75 2.30 16.68
N LYS A 228 -11.87 3.09 17.31
CA LYS A 228 -12.03 4.52 17.46
C LYS A 228 -11.05 5.27 16.56
N LYS A 229 -11.47 6.42 16.04
CA LYS A 229 -10.59 7.25 15.21
C LYS A 229 -9.46 7.86 16.04
N VAL A 230 -8.23 7.69 15.58
CA VAL A 230 -7.01 8.29 16.14
C VAL A 230 -6.30 9.07 15.04
N VAL A 231 -5.88 10.29 15.35
CA VAL A 231 -5.16 11.15 14.41
C VAL A 231 -3.67 11.12 14.72
N ILE A 232 -2.86 10.94 13.68
CA ILE A 232 -1.40 11.02 13.73
C ILE A 232 -0.97 12.13 12.76
N ASN A 233 -0.28 13.13 13.27
CA ASN A 233 0.38 14.13 12.45
C ASN A 233 1.74 13.57 12.00
N VAL A 234 2.04 13.68 10.72
CA VAL A 234 3.32 13.26 10.13
C VAL A 234 4.10 14.54 9.84
N SER A 235 4.85 15.03 10.84
CA SER A 235 5.82 16.11 10.64
C SER A 235 7.06 15.54 9.95
N ARG A 236 7.53 16.20 8.90
CA ARG A 236 8.89 16.08 8.38
C ARG A 236 9.62 17.40 8.62
#